data_dab814cf8bf664fcc58c19de44efcc1a
#
_entry.id   dab814cf8bf664fcc58c19de44efcc1a
#
_cell.length_a   1.000
_cell.length_b   1.000
_cell.length_c   1.000
_cell.angle_alpha   90.00
_cell.angle_beta   90.00
_cell.angle_gamma   90.00
#
_symmetry.space_group_name_H-M   'P 1'
#
loop_
_entity.id
_entity.type
_entity.pdbx_description
1 polymer ?
#
loop_
_entity_poly.entity_id
_entity_poly.type
_entity_poly.pdbx_seq_one_letter_code
_entity_poly.pdbx_strand_id
1 'polypeptide(L)'
;MSAMARPRQRGWWYPWIFVGFMALVIGVNAVMATLAVSTFPGLQTEDAYNKGLRHNDTIAAGREQDRRGWRMDLQVKPLRSTSEGVRDAELTVTFLDRDGQPLDRLEVEAALHRPAVAGFDRTLPLERRGGGVYAGVVSLPFAGQWDARITARQDADSHQATQRLFLP
;
A
#
# COMPACT_ATOMS: atom_id res chain seq x y z
N MET A 1 -37.54 -71.82 -7.34
CA MET A 1 -37.64 -70.38 -7.66
C MET A 1 -36.27 -69.92 -8.08
N SER A 2 -35.98 -69.84 -9.39
CA SER A 2 -34.66 -69.47 -9.92
C SER A 2 -34.62 -67.95 -10.07
N ALA A 3 -33.74 -67.31 -9.31
CA ALA A 3 -33.52 -65.89 -9.43
C ALA A 3 -32.82 -65.60 -10.77
N MET A 4 -33.53 -64.96 -11.68
CA MET A 4 -32.96 -64.46 -12.94
C MET A 4 -31.97 -63.31 -12.62
N ALA A 5 -30.67 -63.58 -12.75
CA ALA A 5 -29.65 -62.57 -12.74
C ALA A 5 -29.88 -61.63 -13.95
N ARG A 6 -30.19 -60.36 -13.68
CA ARG A 6 -30.32 -59.34 -14.72
C ARG A 6 -28.97 -59.12 -15.41
N PRO A 7 -28.89 -59.21 -16.76
CA PRO A 7 -27.63 -58.99 -17.46
C PRO A 7 -27.17 -57.56 -17.22
N ARG A 8 -25.92 -57.37 -16.78
CA ARG A 8 -25.28 -56.08 -16.67
C ARG A 8 -25.23 -55.44 -18.03
N GLN A 9 -25.92 -54.29 -18.21
CA GLN A 9 -25.95 -53.56 -19.48
C GLN A 9 -24.51 -53.18 -19.86
N ARG A 10 -24.13 -53.45 -21.12
CA ARG A 10 -22.88 -52.98 -21.71
C ARG A 10 -22.87 -51.47 -21.69
N GLY A 11 -21.85 -50.84 -21.03
CA GLY A 11 -21.71 -49.38 -20.96
C GLY A 11 -22.07 -48.74 -19.63
N TRP A 12 -22.32 -49.51 -18.54
CA TRP A 12 -22.62 -49.01 -17.20
C TRP A 12 -21.45 -48.15 -16.62
N TRP A 13 -20.23 -48.21 -17.20
CA TRP A 13 -19.05 -47.50 -16.79
C TRP A 13 -18.91 -46.11 -17.42
N TYR A 14 -19.63 -45.79 -18.51
CA TYR A 14 -19.59 -44.48 -19.15
C TYR A 14 -19.91 -43.31 -18.19
N PRO A 15 -20.95 -43.40 -17.36
CA PRO A 15 -21.20 -42.34 -16.37
C PRO A 15 -20.05 -42.12 -15.40
N TRP A 16 -19.28 -43.18 -15.11
CA TRP A 16 -18.14 -43.08 -14.19
C TRP A 16 -16.94 -42.32 -14.77
N ILE A 17 -16.78 -42.33 -16.09
CA ILE A 17 -15.77 -41.48 -16.75
C ILE A 17 -16.15 -40.03 -16.52
N PHE A 18 -17.41 -39.67 -16.71
CA PHE A 18 -17.88 -38.33 -16.48
C PHE A 18 -17.73 -37.87 -15.02
N VAL A 19 -18.09 -38.75 -14.09
CA VAL A 19 -17.90 -38.52 -12.66
C VAL A 19 -16.40 -38.35 -12.32
N GLY A 20 -15.53 -39.19 -12.85
CA GLY A 20 -14.10 -39.08 -12.66
C GLY A 20 -13.51 -37.79 -13.21
N PHE A 21 -13.93 -37.42 -14.40
CA PHE A 21 -13.54 -36.12 -15.00
C PHE A 21 -14.02 -34.94 -14.16
N MET A 22 -15.26 -34.95 -13.71
CA MET A 22 -15.81 -33.89 -12.87
C MET A 22 -15.09 -33.80 -11.51
N ALA A 23 -14.76 -34.95 -10.90
CA ALA A 23 -13.99 -34.99 -9.66
C ALA A 23 -12.59 -34.40 -9.84
N LEU A 24 -11.94 -34.67 -10.99
CA LEU A 24 -10.63 -34.06 -11.32
C LEU A 24 -10.76 -32.54 -11.45
N VAL A 25 -11.77 -32.06 -12.18
CA VAL A 25 -12.00 -30.61 -12.34
C VAL A 25 -12.25 -29.94 -11.00
N ILE A 26 -13.08 -30.52 -10.14
CA ILE A 26 -13.32 -30.01 -8.79
C ILE A 26 -12.04 -30.00 -7.96
N GLY A 27 -11.24 -31.05 -8.02
CA GLY A 27 -9.97 -31.15 -7.32
C GLY A 27 -8.99 -30.05 -7.73
N VAL A 28 -8.81 -29.82 -9.04
CA VAL A 28 -7.94 -28.75 -9.56
C VAL A 28 -8.44 -27.39 -9.11
N ASN A 29 -9.76 -27.13 -9.21
CA ASN A 29 -10.32 -25.84 -8.78
C ASN A 29 -10.17 -25.63 -7.25
N ALA A 30 -10.31 -26.67 -6.45
CA ALA A 30 -10.10 -26.57 -5.00
C ALA A 30 -8.65 -26.24 -4.65
N VAL A 31 -7.67 -26.83 -5.34
CA VAL A 31 -6.25 -26.48 -5.19
C VAL A 31 -6.01 -25.03 -5.60
N MET A 32 -6.53 -24.60 -6.74
CA MET A 32 -6.39 -23.21 -7.20
C MET A 32 -7.02 -22.22 -6.22
N ALA A 33 -8.21 -22.54 -5.70
CA ALA A 33 -8.88 -21.69 -4.71
C ALA A 33 -8.06 -21.57 -3.41
N THR A 34 -7.50 -22.67 -2.93
CA THR A 34 -6.64 -22.68 -1.73
C THR A 34 -5.38 -21.85 -1.95
N LEU A 35 -4.72 -22.00 -3.10
CA LEU A 35 -3.55 -21.19 -3.44
C LEU A 35 -3.92 -19.71 -3.55
N ALA A 36 -5.02 -19.38 -4.22
CA ALA A 36 -5.49 -18.00 -4.36
C ALA A 36 -5.75 -17.34 -3.00
N VAL A 37 -6.42 -18.04 -2.07
CA VAL A 37 -6.70 -17.50 -0.73
C VAL A 37 -5.43 -17.42 0.12
N SER A 38 -4.55 -18.41 0.05
CA SER A 38 -3.32 -18.45 0.87
C SER A 38 -2.25 -17.46 0.40
N THR A 39 -2.26 -17.12 -0.89
CA THR A 39 -1.31 -16.14 -1.47
C THR A 39 -1.91 -14.73 -1.59
N PHE A 40 -3.18 -14.56 -1.19
CA PHE A 40 -3.83 -13.25 -1.25
C PHE A 40 -3.21 -12.28 -0.23
N PRO A 41 -2.51 -11.22 -0.65
CA PRO A 41 -1.80 -10.32 0.26
C PRO A 41 -2.72 -9.34 1.01
N GLY A 42 -4.03 -9.57 0.98
CA GLY A 42 -5.03 -8.67 1.56
C GLY A 42 -5.50 -7.59 0.58
N LEU A 43 -6.52 -6.86 1.00
CA LEU A 43 -7.02 -5.71 0.25
C LEU A 43 -6.09 -4.52 0.47
N GLN A 44 -5.63 -3.86 -0.58
CA GLN A 44 -4.86 -2.61 -0.48
C GLN A 44 -5.66 -1.45 0.15
N THR A 45 -6.96 -1.62 0.26
CA THR A 45 -7.86 -0.63 0.85
C THR A 45 -8.96 -1.38 1.59
N GLU A 46 -8.84 -1.48 2.92
CA GLU A 46 -9.86 -2.13 3.77
C GLU A 46 -11.20 -1.39 3.79
N ASP A 47 -11.23 -0.16 3.28
CA ASP A 47 -12.39 0.72 3.39
C ASP A 47 -12.67 1.53 2.11
N ALA A 48 -12.72 0.84 0.96
CA ALA A 48 -12.96 1.46 -0.34
C ALA A 48 -14.30 2.23 -0.39
N TYR A 49 -15.32 1.71 0.31
CA TYR A 49 -16.66 2.34 0.37
C TYR A 49 -16.63 3.66 1.15
N ASN A 50 -16.05 3.66 2.35
CA ASN A 50 -15.92 4.87 3.16
C ASN A 50 -14.96 5.89 2.54
N LYS A 51 -13.95 5.43 1.79
CA LYS A 51 -13.09 6.30 1.02
C LYS A 51 -13.87 7.01 -0.11
N GLY A 52 -14.83 6.32 -0.74
CA GLY A 52 -15.74 6.91 -1.71
C GLY A 52 -16.65 7.98 -1.09
N LEU A 53 -17.21 7.73 0.07
CA LEU A 53 -18.07 8.70 0.80
C LEU A 53 -17.29 9.95 1.22
N ARG A 54 -16.03 9.79 1.62
CA ARG A 54 -15.14 10.91 2.02
C ARG A 54 -14.48 11.62 0.85
N HIS A 55 -14.78 11.22 -0.39
CA HIS A 55 -14.14 11.81 -1.57
C HIS A 55 -14.39 13.32 -1.68
N ASN A 56 -15.60 13.76 -1.36
CA ASN A 56 -15.95 15.19 -1.36
C ASN A 56 -15.17 15.97 -0.28
N ASP A 57 -14.97 15.36 0.88
CA ASP A 57 -14.21 15.98 1.98
C ASP A 57 -12.74 16.09 1.59
N THR A 58 -12.20 15.10 0.89
CA THR A 58 -10.83 15.12 0.37
C THR A 58 -10.64 16.24 -0.67
N ILE A 59 -11.62 16.45 -1.55
CA ILE A 59 -11.59 17.54 -2.54
C ILE A 59 -11.67 18.90 -1.84
N ALA A 60 -12.54 19.03 -0.84
CA ALA A 60 -12.67 20.26 -0.07
C ALA A 60 -11.37 20.60 0.67
N ALA A 61 -10.76 19.61 1.32
CA ALA A 61 -9.47 19.75 1.99
C ALA A 61 -8.34 20.13 1.02
N GLY A 62 -8.33 19.53 -0.19
CA GLY A 62 -7.37 19.89 -1.24
C GLY A 62 -7.49 21.35 -1.67
N ARG A 63 -8.72 21.82 -1.90
CA ARG A 63 -8.96 23.24 -2.26
C ARG A 63 -8.54 24.21 -1.16
N GLU A 64 -8.75 23.83 0.09
CA GLU A 64 -8.32 24.64 1.24
C GLU A 64 -6.80 24.66 1.37
N GLN A 65 -6.14 23.53 1.10
CA GLN A 65 -4.68 23.44 1.02
C GLN A 65 -4.13 24.36 -0.09
N ASP A 66 -4.73 24.36 -1.28
CA ASP A 66 -4.34 25.22 -2.40
C ASP A 66 -4.50 26.72 -2.08
N ARG A 67 -5.56 27.09 -1.35
CA ARG A 67 -5.79 28.48 -0.93
C ARG A 67 -4.72 29.00 0.02
N ARG A 68 -4.21 28.13 0.91
CA ARG A 68 -3.12 28.50 1.85
C ARG A 68 -1.82 28.76 1.12
N GLY A 69 -1.61 28.08 -0.01
CA GLY A 69 -0.44 28.28 -0.85
C GLY A 69 0.86 27.82 -0.22
N TRP A 70 0.81 26.86 0.71
CA TRP A 70 2.02 26.25 1.27
C TRP A 70 2.77 25.49 0.18
N ARG A 71 4.07 25.69 0.16
CA ARG A 71 4.98 24.99 -0.76
C ARG A 71 5.79 23.98 0.02
N MET A 72 5.85 22.76 -0.50
CA MET A 72 6.64 21.67 0.06
C MET A 72 7.69 21.23 -0.95
N ASP A 73 8.93 21.09 -0.48
CA ASP A 73 10.02 20.45 -1.20
C ASP A 73 10.51 19.25 -0.40
N LEU A 74 10.58 18.08 -1.03
CA LEU A 74 11.04 16.83 -0.41
C LEU A 74 12.33 16.38 -1.07
N GLN A 75 13.38 16.27 -0.27
CA GLN A 75 14.66 15.72 -0.69
C GLN A 75 14.94 14.42 0.06
N VAL A 76 15.53 13.46 -0.66
CA VAL A 76 15.92 12.17 -0.11
C VAL A 76 17.40 11.96 -0.35
N LYS A 77 18.13 11.74 0.72
CA LYS A 77 19.56 11.46 0.67
C LYS A 77 19.81 10.03 1.15
N PRO A 78 20.27 9.13 0.26
CA PRO A 78 20.70 7.80 0.68
C PRO A 78 21.86 7.89 1.66
N LEU A 79 21.77 7.13 2.73
CA LEU A 79 22.83 6.99 3.72
C LEU A 79 23.55 5.65 3.53
N ARG A 80 24.76 5.53 4.12
CA ARG A 80 25.43 4.23 4.17
C ARG A 80 24.68 3.30 5.11
N SER A 81 24.24 2.18 4.57
CA SER A 81 23.51 1.17 5.32
C SER A 81 24.44 0.47 6.32
N THR A 82 23.96 0.30 7.53
CA THR A 82 24.70 -0.41 8.58
C THR A 82 24.49 -1.93 8.49
N SER A 83 23.47 -2.38 7.77
CA SER A 83 23.11 -3.79 7.64
C SER A 83 22.91 -4.19 6.18
N GLU A 84 23.32 -5.43 5.84
CA GLU A 84 23.10 -5.99 4.50
C GLU A 84 21.60 -6.09 4.19
N GLY A 85 21.19 -5.55 3.03
CA GLY A 85 19.79 -5.57 2.58
C GLY A 85 18.89 -4.44 3.07
N VAL A 86 19.35 -3.62 4.04
CA VAL A 86 18.62 -2.44 4.53
C VAL A 86 19.13 -1.19 3.81
N ARG A 87 18.27 -0.28 3.47
CA ARG A 87 18.59 1.02 2.87
C ARG A 87 18.19 2.13 3.83
N ASP A 88 19.18 2.79 4.40
CA ASP A 88 18.96 3.96 5.23
C ASP A 88 18.88 5.20 4.35
N ALA A 89 17.91 6.06 4.60
CA ALA A 89 17.76 7.31 3.90
C ALA A 89 17.36 8.43 4.85
N GLU A 90 17.94 9.59 4.66
CA GLU A 90 17.50 10.82 5.31
C GLU A 90 16.47 11.51 4.42
N LEU A 91 15.29 11.73 4.99
CA LEU A 91 14.23 12.51 4.37
C LEU A 91 14.34 13.93 4.91
N THR A 92 14.40 14.92 4.03
CA THR A 92 14.40 16.33 4.37
C THR A 92 13.25 17.00 3.65
N VAL A 93 12.35 17.62 4.41
CA VAL A 93 11.20 18.35 3.88
C VAL A 93 11.30 19.80 4.27
N THR A 94 11.15 20.69 3.29
CA THR A 94 11.11 22.13 3.51
C THR A 94 9.71 22.65 3.26
N PHE A 95 9.16 23.39 4.21
CA PHE A 95 7.87 24.04 4.08
C PHE A 95 8.01 25.56 4.08
N LEU A 96 7.42 26.18 3.07
CA LEU A 96 7.33 27.63 2.93
C LEU A 96 5.85 28.02 2.80
N ASP A 97 5.51 29.20 3.29
CA ASP A 97 4.20 29.79 3.06
C ASP A 97 4.08 30.40 1.64
N ARG A 98 2.96 31.04 1.34
CA ARG A 98 2.71 31.73 0.06
C ARG A 98 3.75 32.81 -0.26
N ASP A 99 4.25 33.49 0.76
CA ASP A 99 5.20 34.62 0.66
C ASP A 99 6.66 34.13 0.69
N GLY A 100 6.87 32.80 0.74
CA GLY A 100 8.19 32.18 0.80
C GLY A 100 8.84 32.21 2.18
N GLN A 101 8.06 32.51 3.22
CA GLN A 101 8.56 32.47 4.59
C GLN A 101 8.55 31.04 5.13
N PRO A 102 9.54 30.66 5.94
CA PRO A 102 9.63 29.33 6.50
C PRO A 102 8.52 29.05 7.53
N LEU A 103 7.92 27.87 7.45
CA LEU A 103 6.93 27.38 8.40
C LEU A 103 7.59 26.51 9.47
N ASP A 104 7.89 27.08 10.63
CA ASP A 104 8.68 26.46 11.69
C ASP A 104 7.86 25.74 12.78
N ARG A 105 6.54 25.80 12.74
CA ARG A 105 5.66 25.28 13.80
C ARG A 105 4.76 24.16 13.33
N LEU A 106 5.26 23.32 12.41
CA LEU A 106 4.50 22.20 11.90
C LEU A 106 4.83 20.92 12.67
N GLU A 107 3.82 20.08 12.89
CA GLU A 107 4.02 18.67 13.17
C GLU A 107 4.04 17.95 11.83
N VAL A 108 5.20 17.38 11.47
CA VAL A 108 5.41 16.75 10.17
C VAL A 108 5.64 15.26 10.34
N GLU A 109 4.85 14.49 9.60
CA GLU A 109 4.92 13.03 9.57
C GLU A 109 5.13 12.56 8.14
N ALA A 110 6.03 11.61 7.94
CA ALA A 110 6.27 10.93 6.68
C ALA A 110 5.79 9.49 6.75
N ALA A 111 4.87 9.10 5.87
CA ALA A 111 4.45 7.73 5.68
C ALA A 111 4.98 7.22 4.32
N LEU A 112 5.85 6.21 4.37
CA LEU A 112 6.41 5.57 3.19
C LEU A 112 5.66 4.27 2.90
N HIS A 113 5.16 4.18 1.69
CA HIS A 113 4.43 3.02 1.19
C HIS A 113 5.12 2.45 -0.04
N ARG A 114 5.19 1.12 -0.12
CA ARG A 114 5.73 0.44 -1.30
C ARG A 114 4.59 -0.08 -2.19
N PRO A 115 4.40 0.47 -3.39
CA PRO A 115 3.28 0.07 -4.25
C PRO A 115 3.31 -1.41 -4.68
N ALA A 116 4.51 -2.00 -4.76
CA ALA A 116 4.69 -3.35 -5.28
C ALA A 116 4.44 -4.47 -4.25
N VAL A 117 4.49 -4.17 -2.93
CA VAL A 117 4.37 -5.19 -1.87
C VAL A 117 3.73 -4.57 -0.63
N ALA A 118 2.62 -5.13 -0.18
CA ALA A 118 1.94 -4.70 1.03
C ALA A 118 2.70 -5.12 2.31
N GLY A 119 2.50 -4.40 3.42
CA GLY A 119 3.01 -4.77 4.74
C GLY A 119 4.39 -4.20 5.10
N PHE A 120 4.98 -3.37 4.25
CA PHE A 120 6.26 -2.72 4.52
C PHE A 120 6.16 -1.21 4.74
N ASP A 121 4.97 -0.75 5.05
CA ASP A 121 4.72 0.67 5.33
C ASP A 121 5.52 1.12 6.56
N ARG A 122 6.10 2.31 6.47
CA ARG A 122 6.85 2.95 7.55
C ARG A 122 6.32 4.36 7.75
N THR A 123 6.01 4.67 8.99
CA THR A 123 5.62 6.02 9.39
C THR A 123 6.62 6.53 10.41
N LEU A 124 7.07 7.77 10.21
CA LEU A 124 8.02 8.40 11.12
C LEU A 124 7.70 9.90 11.27
N PRO A 125 7.80 10.44 12.48
CA PRO A 125 7.78 11.89 12.68
C PRO A 125 9.08 12.49 12.16
N LEU A 126 8.99 13.67 11.55
CA LEU A 126 10.16 14.43 11.12
C LEU A 126 10.47 15.51 12.16
N GLU A 127 11.73 15.56 12.59
CA GLU A 127 12.22 16.53 13.55
C GLU A 127 12.48 17.88 12.92
N ARG A 128 12.07 18.95 13.57
CA ARG A 128 12.35 20.31 13.14
C ARG A 128 13.85 20.63 13.22
N ARG A 129 14.39 21.15 12.13
CA ARG A 129 15.78 21.63 12.04
C ARG A 129 15.91 23.16 12.00
N GLY A 130 14.77 23.87 11.91
CA GLY A 130 14.69 25.34 11.77
C GLY A 130 14.66 25.80 10.32
N GLY A 131 14.21 27.04 10.09
CA GLY A 131 14.07 27.59 8.74
C GLY A 131 13.06 26.86 7.85
N GLY A 132 12.00 26.31 8.45
CA GLY A 132 10.99 25.53 7.74
C GLY A 132 11.44 24.12 7.34
N VAL A 133 12.59 23.65 7.83
CA VAL A 133 13.19 22.36 7.49
C VAL A 133 12.86 21.33 8.55
N TYR A 134 12.41 20.16 8.09
CA TYR A 134 12.08 18.98 8.90
C TYR A 134 12.83 17.78 8.34
N ALA A 135 13.48 17.00 9.19
CA ALA A 135 14.26 15.86 8.73
C ALA A 135 14.07 14.62 9.62
N GLY A 136 14.23 13.45 9.03
CA GLY A 136 14.20 12.18 9.74
C GLY A 136 14.91 11.10 8.96
N VAL A 137 15.39 10.09 9.67
CA VAL A 137 16.08 8.94 9.07
C VAL A 137 15.15 7.74 9.09
N VAL A 138 15.02 7.07 7.95
CA VAL A 138 14.23 5.86 7.79
C VAL A 138 15.08 4.72 7.27
N SER A 139 14.86 3.53 7.82
CA SER A 139 15.47 2.29 7.36
C SER A 139 14.45 1.49 6.56
N LEU A 140 14.73 1.28 5.29
CA LEU A 140 13.85 0.60 4.35
C LEU A 140 14.45 -0.76 3.94
N PRO A 141 13.66 -1.84 3.98
CA PRO A 141 14.19 -3.19 3.75
C PRO A 141 14.51 -3.49 2.29
N PHE A 142 14.15 -2.60 1.35
CA PHE A 142 14.34 -2.85 -0.08
C PHE A 142 14.67 -1.57 -0.83
N ALA A 143 15.53 -1.69 -1.84
CA ALA A 143 15.74 -0.68 -2.87
C ALA A 143 14.49 -0.57 -3.79
N GLY A 144 14.44 0.50 -4.59
CA GLY A 144 13.42 0.71 -5.62
C GLY A 144 12.47 1.87 -5.33
N GLN A 145 11.25 1.79 -5.88
CA GLN A 145 10.27 2.87 -5.81
C GLN A 145 9.45 2.80 -4.51
N TRP A 146 9.28 3.97 -3.89
CA TRP A 146 8.48 4.20 -2.71
C TRP A 146 7.62 5.45 -2.91
N ASP A 147 6.40 5.42 -2.43
CA ASP A 147 5.54 6.59 -2.35
C ASP A 147 5.64 7.16 -0.93
N ALA A 148 6.16 8.38 -0.82
CA ALA A 148 6.24 9.11 0.44
C ALA A 148 5.05 10.06 0.54
N ARG A 149 4.19 9.83 1.51
CA ARG A 149 3.09 10.72 1.88
C ARG A 149 3.56 11.56 3.06
N ILE A 150 3.66 12.86 2.84
CA ILE A 150 4.02 13.82 3.87
C ILE A 150 2.74 14.50 4.36
N THR A 151 2.54 14.47 5.66
CA THR A 151 1.44 15.17 6.34
C THR A 151 2.02 16.19 7.29
N ALA A 152 1.69 17.44 7.11
CA ALA A 152 2.08 18.53 8.00
C ALA A 152 0.83 19.13 8.64
N ARG A 153 0.87 19.38 9.94
CA ARG A 153 -0.23 19.95 10.72
C ARG A 153 0.24 21.17 11.51
N GLN A 154 -0.62 22.17 11.55
CA GLN A 154 -0.46 23.33 12.41
C GLN A 154 -1.84 23.74 12.91
N ASP A 155 -2.11 23.57 14.19
CA ASP A 155 -3.42 23.82 14.82
C ASP A 155 -4.56 23.08 14.08
N ALA A 156 -5.48 23.80 13.45
CA ALA A 156 -6.57 23.24 12.65
C ALA A 156 -6.20 22.99 11.19
N ASP A 157 -5.03 23.48 10.75
CA ASP A 157 -4.60 23.43 9.37
C ASP A 157 -3.79 22.15 9.10
N SER A 158 -4.01 21.55 7.93
CA SER A 158 -3.25 20.40 7.47
C SER A 158 -2.84 20.54 6.01
N HIS A 159 -1.66 20.07 5.69
CA HIS A 159 -1.15 19.93 4.33
C HIS A 159 -0.76 18.48 4.10
N GLN A 160 -1.19 17.91 2.99
CA GLN A 160 -0.83 16.55 2.61
C GLN A 160 -0.35 16.53 1.17
N ALA A 161 0.83 15.96 0.96
CA ALA A 161 1.36 15.72 -0.38
C ALA A 161 1.94 14.31 -0.47
N THR A 162 1.90 13.74 -1.67
CA THR A 162 2.50 12.44 -1.96
C THR A 162 3.50 12.61 -3.08
N GLN A 163 4.71 12.15 -2.86
CA GLN A 163 5.78 12.20 -3.85
C GLN A 163 6.43 10.82 -4.00
N ARG A 164 6.67 10.42 -5.24
CA ARG A 164 7.37 9.18 -5.55
C ARG A 164 8.87 9.35 -5.41
N LEU A 165 9.49 8.41 -4.70
CA LEU A 165 10.92 8.38 -4.43
C LEU A 165 11.54 7.14 -5.07
N PHE A 166 12.79 7.25 -5.46
CA PHE A 166 13.60 6.11 -5.87
C PHE A 166 14.83 6.01 -4.96
N LEU A 167 14.98 4.86 -4.31
CA LEU A 167 16.15 4.51 -3.51
C LEU A 167 16.99 3.49 -4.29
N PRO A 168 18.24 3.81 -4.60
CA PRO A 168 19.11 2.94 -5.35
C PRO A 168 19.53 1.66 -4.60
#